data_36fb21aa4edf89b639a21d7451524edd
#
_entry.id   36fb21aa4edf89b639a21d7451524edd
#
_cell.length_a   1.000
_cell.length_b   1.000
_cell.length_c   1.000
_cell.angle_alpha   90.00
_cell.angle_beta   90.00
_cell.angle_gamma   90.00
#
_symmetry.space_group_name_H-M   'P 1'
#
loop_
_entity.id
_entity.type
_entity.pdbx_description
1 polymer ?
#
loop_
_entity_poly.entity_id
_entity_poly.type
_entity_poly.pdbx_seq_one_letter_code
_entity_poly.pdbx_strand_id
1 'polypeptide(L)'
;LDQHVLAQGQKKPVLGICLGMQLLLEQGREVRPCPGLGVIRGTVDRIPTQSKLPHIGWNSLRFFHHSPLFRGLDEGAYVYFVHSFSAQDTDPAQVIAVTDYGPAVTAAVSSGNFYGTQFHPEKSGEVGLTILRNFAGLNC
;
A
#
# COMPACT_ATOMS: atom_id res chain seq x y z
N LEU A 1 -7.17 -5.30 -18.73
CA LEU A 1 -6.91 -5.55 -17.31
C LEU A 1 -7.29 -4.33 -16.46
N ASP A 2 -6.81 -3.16 -16.84
CA ASP A 2 -7.04 -1.93 -16.08
C ASP A 2 -8.54 -1.60 -16.01
N GLN A 3 -9.24 -1.70 -17.13
CA GLN A 3 -10.67 -1.46 -17.20
C GLN A 3 -11.45 -2.45 -16.33
N HIS A 4 -11.00 -3.71 -16.32
CA HIS A 4 -11.63 -4.75 -15.52
C HIS A 4 -11.46 -4.47 -14.02
N VAL A 5 -10.26 -4.09 -13.59
CA VAL A 5 -9.97 -3.78 -12.18
C VAL A 5 -10.81 -2.58 -11.73
N LEU A 6 -10.86 -1.52 -12.53
CA LEU A 6 -11.66 -0.34 -12.21
C LEU A 6 -13.14 -0.69 -12.10
N ALA A 7 -13.68 -1.48 -13.05
CA ALA A 7 -15.08 -1.88 -13.03
C ALA A 7 -15.41 -2.73 -11.81
N GLN A 8 -14.53 -3.67 -11.43
CA GLN A 8 -14.75 -4.52 -10.25
C GLN A 8 -14.68 -3.71 -8.97
N GLY A 9 -13.77 -2.74 -8.90
CA GLY A 9 -13.62 -1.86 -7.73
C GLY A 9 -14.83 -0.98 -7.47
N GLN A 10 -15.69 -0.76 -8.46
CA GLN A 10 -16.95 -0.06 -8.27
C GLN A 10 -17.95 -0.91 -7.48
N LYS A 11 -17.79 -2.22 -7.47
CA LYS A 11 -18.75 -3.17 -6.92
C LYS A 11 -18.27 -3.86 -5.65
N LYS A 12 -16.99 -4.10 -5.52
CA LYS A 12 -16.41 -4.84 -4.39
C LYS A 12 -15.00 -4.38 -4.07
N PRO A 13 -14.52 -4.69 -2.85
CA PRO A 13 -13.16 -4.31 -2.45
C PRO A 13 -12.10 -4.94 -3.33
N VAL A 14 -11.06 -4.17 -3.59
CA VAL A 14 -9.88 -4.57 -4.36
C VAL A 14 -8.66 -4.28 -3.51
N LEU A 15 -7.76 -5.25 -3.40
CA LEU A 15 -6.50 -5.09 -2.67
C LEU A 15 -5.32 -5.26 -3.63
N GLY A 16 -4.51 -4.21 -3.75
CA GLY A 16 -3.25 -4.26 -4.49
C GLY A 16 -2.09 -4.45 -3.52
N ILE A 17 -1.27 -5.46 -3.77
CA ILE A 17 -0.12 -5.79 -2.90
C ILE A 17 1.16 -5.48 -3.64
N CYS A 18 2.05 -4.69 -3.02
CA CYS A 18 3.35 -4.29 -3.54
C CYS A 18 3.21 -3.61 -4.91
N LEU A 19 3.53 -4.28 -6.01
CA LEU A 19 3.34 -3.75 -7.36
C LEU A 19 1.88 -3.44 -7.63
N GLY A 20 0.95 -4.23 -7.08
CA GLY A 20 -0.47 -3.99 -7.21
C GLY A 20 -0.90 -2.67 -6.57
N MET A 21 -0.34 -2.34 -5.40
CA MET A 21 -0.57 -1.03 -4.79
C MET A 21 -0.05 0.08 -5.71
N GLN A 22 1.15 -0.08 -6.25
CA GLN A 22 1.78 0.94 -7.09
C GLN A 22 0.95 1.20 -8.36
N LEU A 23 0.27 0.19 -8.88
CA LEU A 23 -0.61 0.35 -10.04
C LEU A 23 -1.83 1.22 -9.74
N LEU A 24 -2.21 1.39 -8.48
CA LEU A 24 -3.34 2.24 -8.09
C LEU A 24 -3.03 3.72 -8.21
N LEU A 25 -1.77 4.11 -8.25
CA LEU A 25 -1.32 5.49 -8.33
C LEU A 25 -1.54 6.07 -9.73
N GLU A 26 -1.27 7.35 -9.89
CA GLU A 26 -1.47 8.04 -11.17
C GLU A 26 -0.40 7.68 -12.20
N GLN A 27 0.86 7.53 -11.75
CA GLN A 27 1.97 7.29 -12.66
C GLN A 27 3.11 6.57 -11.94
N GLY A 28 3.73 5.60 -12.61
CA GLY A 28 4.97 4.98 -12.16
C GLY A 28 6.15 5.49 -12.98
N ARG A 29 7.32 5.59 -12.33
CA ARG A 29 8.54 6.12 -12.95
C ARG A 29 9.74 5.20 -12.76
N GLU A 30 9.51 3.90 -12.70
CA GLU A 30 10.60 2.95 -12.43
C GLU A 30 11.60 2.89 -13.59
N VAL A 31 11.14 2.59 -14.78
CA VAL A 31 11.99 2.52 -15.99
C VAL A 31 11.74 3.73 -16.87
N ARG A 32 10.47 4.04 -17.03
CA ARG A 32 9.99 5.18 -17.82
C ARG A 32 8.63 5.57 -17.26
N PRO A 33 8.16 6.80 -17.53
CA PRO A 33 6.82 7.18 -17.11
C PRO A 33 5.77 6.23 -17.68
N CYS A 34 4.96 5.64 -16.81
CA CYS A 34 3.88 4.73 -17.19
C CYS A 34 2.63 5.11 -16.39
N PRO A 35 1.46 5.22 -17.05
CA PRO A 35 0.24 5.56 -16.32
C PRO A 35 -0.20 4.39 -15.44
N GLY A 36 -0.74 4.73 -14.23
CA GLY A 36 -1.41 3.79 -13.36
C GLY A 36 -2.91 3.93 -13.50
N LEU A 37 -3.66 3.34 -12.56
CA LEU A 37 -5.13 3.41 -12.56
C LEU A 37 -5.66 4.76 -12.11
N GLY A 38 -4.87 5.52 -11.35
CA GLY A 38 -5.22 6.88 -10.94
C GLY A 38 -6.29 6.94 -9.84
N VAL A 39 -6.56 5.85 -9.14
CA VAL A 39 -7.53 5.87 -8.03
C VAL A 39 -6.92 6.41 -6.74
N ILE A 40 -5.60 6.39 -6.63
CA ILE A 40 -4.85 6.98 -5.53
C ILE A 40 -3.98 8.09 -6.12
N ARG A 41 -4.04 9.27 -5.52
CA ARG A 41 -3.22 10.40 -5.96
C ARG A 41 -1.75 10.18 -5.65
N GLY A 42 -0.90 10.50 -6.61
CA GLY A 42 0.54 10.47 -6.44
C GLY A 42 1.25 9.68 -7.53
N THR A 43 2.55 9.58 -7.38
CA THR A 43 3.43 8.88 -8.32
C THR A 43 4.24 7.85 -7.58
N VAL A 44 4.76 6.87 -8.32
CA VAL A 44 5.65 5.85 -7.77
C VAL A 44 7.07 6.19 -8.23
N ASP A 45 7.89 6.59 -7.28
CA ASP A 45 9.27 6.99 -7.52
C ASP A 45 10.21 6.26 -6.55
N ARG A 46 11.51 6.30 -6.87
CA ARG A 46 12.54 5.71 -6.02
C ARG A 46 12.47 6.31 -4.62
N ILE A 47 12.61 5.49 -3.58
CA ILE A 47 12.58 5.95 -2.19
C ILE A 47 13.72 6.95 -1.99
N PRO A 48 13.43 8.19 -1.54
CA PRO A 48 14.46 9.22 -1.35
C PRO A 48 15.19 9.03 -0.02
N THR A 49 15.98 7.96 0.07
CA THR A 49 16.69 7.58 1.29
C THR A 49 18.19 7.50 1.05
N GLN A 50 18.97 7.78 2.12
CA GLN A 50 20.40 7.56 2.14
C GLN A 50 20.72 6.10 2.51
N SER A 51 19.74 5.37 3.01
CA SER A 51 19.87 3.97 3.39
C SER A 51 19.93 3.07 2.16
N LYS A 52 20.34 1.82 2.39
CA LYS A 52 20.47 0.84 1.30
C LYS A 52 19.11 0.51 0.68
N LEU A 53 19.08 0.40 -0.64
CA LEU A 53 17.91 -0.09 -1.37
C LEU A 53 18.23 -1.43 -2.00
N PRO A 54 17.24 -2.34 -2.10
CA PRO A 54 15.84 -2.15 -1.69
C PRO A 54 15.66 -2.17 -0.17
N HIS A 55 14.55 -1.59 0.28
CA HIS A 55 14.08 -1.72 1.65
C HIS A 55 13.58 -3.15 1.81
N ILE A 56 14.36 -3.99 2.48
CA ILE A 56 14.05 -5.42 2.66
C ILE A 56 14.01 -5.73 4.15
N GLY A 57 12.97 -6.45 4.55
CA GLY A 57 12.86 -6.98 5.90
C GLY A 57 11.64 -6.49 6.63
N TRP A 58 11.61 -6.76 7.94
CA TRP A 58 10.51 -6.39 8.81
C TRP A 58 10.64 -4.93 9.24
N ASN A 59 9.51 -4.22 9.19
CA ASN A 59 9.45 -2.84 9.67
C ASN A 59 8.07 -2.59 10.24
N SER A 60 7.97 -1.58 11.11
CA SER A 60 6.74 -1.30 11.83
C SER A 60 5.86 -0.29 11.11
N LEU A 61 4.57 -0.37 11.38
CA LEU A 61 3.57 0.53 10.81
C LEU A 61 3.16 1.61 11.80
N ARG A 62 2.98 2.83 11.30
CA ARG A 62 2.28 3.91 12.00
C ARG A 62 0.99 4.16 11.24
N PHE A 63 -0.13 4.13 11.94
CA PHE A 63 -1.44 4.30 11.30
C PHE A 63 -1.82 5.79 11.25
N PHE A 64 -2.24 6.24 10.06
CA PHE A 64 -2.68 7.62 9.86
C PHE A 64 -4.16 7.80 10.11
N HIS A 65 -4.95 6.80 9.70
CA HIS A 65 -6.40 6.84 9.79
C HIS A 65 -6.92 5.50 10.24
N HIS A 66 -8.10 5.51 10.85
CA HIS A 66 -8.85 4.29 11.08
C HIS A 66 -9.14 3.64 9.73
N SER A 67 -8.87 2.36 9.63
CA SER A 67 -9.20 1.58 8.44
C SER A 67 -9.67 0.20 8.87
N PRO A 68 -10.74 -0.32 8.26
CA PRO A 68 -11.18 -1.68 8.55
C PRO A 68 -10.11 -2.72 8.24
N LEU A 69 -9.16 -2.36 7.36
CA LEU A 69 -8.05 -3.23 7.01
C LEU A 69 -7.16 -3.57 8.22
N PHE A 70 -7.04 -2.64 9.15
CA PHE A 70 -6.14 -2.76 10.32
C PHE A 70 -6.87 -3.10 11.62
N ARG A 71 -8.11 -3.52 11.55
CA ARG A 71 -8.88 -3.88 12.74
C ARG A 71 -8.17 -4.99 13.51
N GLY A 72 -7.99 -4.80 14.81
CA GLY A 72 -7.35 -5.77 15.69
C GLY A 72 -5.84 -5.67 15.72
N LEU A 73 -5.24 -4.70 15.00
CA LEU A 73 -3.80 -4.48 15.02
C LEU A 73 -3.46 -3.29 15.90
N ASP A 74 -2.32 -3.40 16.58
CA ASP A 74 -1.78 -2.32 17.40
C ASP A 74 -0.81 -1.47 16.59
N GLU A 75 -0.69 -0.21 17.00
CA GLU A 75 0.34 0.70 16.48
C GLU A 75 1.70 0.05 16.66
N GLY A 76 2.53 0.09 15.62
CA GLY A 76 3.84 -0.51 15.67
C GLY A 76 3.89 -1.97 15.23
N ALA A 77 2.77 -2.52 14.71
CA ALA A 77 2.76 -3.87 14.17
C ALA A 77 3.81 -4.01 13.05
N TYR A 78 4.52 -5.14 13.04
CA TYR A 78 5.58 -5.39 12.07
C TYR A 78 5.06 -6.15 10.85
N VAL A 79 5.50 -5.71 9.68
CA VAL A 79 5.19 -6.35 8.39
C VAL A 79 6.44 -6.43 7.53
N TYR A 80 6.39 -7.26 6.49
CA TYR A 80 7.56 -7.54 5.65
C TYR A 80 7.54 -6.71 4.38
N PHE A 81 8.66 -6.02 4.12
CA PHE A 81 8.86 -5.16 2.95
C PHE A 81 9.93 -5.72 2.03
N VAL A 82 9.77 -5.53 0.74
CA VAL A 82 10.83 -5.68 -0.25
C VAL A 82 10.50 -4.79 -1.44
N HIS A 83 11.07 -3.56 -1.46
CA HIS A 83 10.79 -2.61 -2.52
C HIS A 83 11.85 -1.50 -2.58
N SER A 84 12.03 -0.91 -3.75
CA SER A 84 12.92 0.24 -3.94
C SER A 84 12.15 1.51 -4.31
N PHE A 85 10.89 1.37 -4.70
CA PHE A 85 10.04 2.47 -5.11
C PHE A 85 8.88 2.62 -4.13
N SER A 86 8.38 3.83 -3.99
CA SER A 86 7.30 4.13 -3.06
C SER A 86 6.36 5.18 -3.65
N ALA A 87 5.14 5.23 -3.11
CA ALA A 87 4.16 6.23 -3.47
C ALA A 87 4.60 7.59 -2.90
N GLN A 88 4.64 8.61 -3.74
CA GLN A 88 5.07 9.97 -3.38
C GLN A 88 4.06 10.98 -3.90
N ASP A 89 4.10 12.20 -3.35
CA ASP A 89 3.15 13.27 -3.69
C ASP A 89 1.71 12.83 -3.48
N THR A 90 1.48 12.06 -2.42
CA THR A 90 0.19 11.46 -2.11
C THR A 90 -0.76 12.44 -1.44
N ASP A 91 -2.05 12.12 -1.49
CA ASP A 91 -3.07 12.79 -0.70
C ASP A 91 -3.08 12.17 0.70
N PRO A 92 -2.82 12.96 1.76
CA PRO A 92 -2.82 12.40 3.12
C PRO A 92 -4.12 11.71 3.51
N ALA A 93 -5.25 12.10 2.93
CA ALA A 93 -6.53 11.46 3.21
C ALA A 93 -6.59 10.03 2.66
N GLN A 94 -5.74 9.68 1.70
CA GLN A 94 -5.69 8.36 1.10
C GLN A 94 -4.59 7.47 1.67
N VAL A 95 -3.69 8.03 2.48
CA VAL A 95 -2.62 7.26 3.12
C VAL A 95 -3.13 6.77 4.47
N ILE A 96 -3.21 5.45 4.65
CA ILE A 96 -3.72 4.88 5.90
C ILE A 96 -2.61 4.39 6.83
N ALA A 97 -1.42 4.15 6.32
CA ALA A 97 -0.28 3.77 7.15
C ALA A 97 1.04 4.16 6.49
N VAL A 98 2.03 4.44 7.31
CA VAL A 98 3.41 4.71 6.87
C VAL A 98 4.38 3.85 7.67
N THR A 99 5.58 3.71 7.14
CA THR A 99 6.71 3.10 7.83
C THR A 99 7.91 4.04 7.68
N ASP A 100 8.89 3.93 8.57
CA ASP A 100 10.06 4.78 8.51
C ASP A 100 11.25 4.02 7.92
N TYR A 101 11.86 4.58 6.88
CA TYR A 101 13.08 4.03 6.29
C TYR A 101 13.96 5.19 5.81
N GLY A 102 14.50 5.93 6.78
CA GLY A 102 15.03 7.26 6.55
C GLY A 102 13.86 8.24 6.53
N PRO A 103 13.27 8.56 5.37
CA PRO A 103 12.00 9.30 5.32
C PRO A 103 10.84 8.40 5.76
N ALA A 104 9.69 9.03 6.01
CA ALA A 104 8.42 8.31 6.14
C ALA A 104 8.04 7.80 4.76
N VAL A 105 7.75 6.51 4.66
CA VAL A 105 7.41 5.83 3.41
C VAL A 105 5.96 5.37 3.48
N THR A 106 5.18 5.66 2.45
CA THR A 106 3.78 5.21 2.39
C THR A 106 3.74 3.68 2.38
N ALA A 107 3.08 3.10 3.38
CA ALA A 107 2.99 1.66 3.54
C ALA A 107 1.65 1.11 3.10
N ALA A 108 0.57 1.90 3.22
CA ALA A 108 -0.76 1.47 2.81
C ALA A 108 -1.62 2.67 2.44
N VAL A 109 -2.52 2.45 1.48
CA VAL A 109 -3.42 3.46 0.95
C VAL A 109 -4.82 2.90 0.80
N SER A 110 -5.81 3.81 0.75
CA SER A 110 -7.18 3.42 0.40
C SER A 110 -7.95 4.57 -0.21
N SER A 111 -8.88 4.24 -1.10
CA SER A 111 -9.83 5.17 -1.69
C SER A 111 -11.06 4.37 -2.13
N GLY A 112 -12.20 4.64 -1.52
CA GLY A 112 -13.41 3.86 -1.78
C GLY A 112 -13.18 2.38 -1.48
N ASN A 113 -13.45 1.54 -2.46
CA ASN A 113 -13.23 0.09 -2.35
C ASN A 113 -11.80 -0.35 -2.66
N PHE A 114 -10.92 0.58 -3.03
CA PHE A 114 -9.55 0.25 -3.38
C PHE A 114 -8.64 0.37 -2.17
N TYR A 115 -7.89 -0.69 -1.90
CA TYR A 115 -6.89 -0.75 -0.83
C TYR A 115 -5.56 -1.17 -1.43
N GLY A 116 -4.47 -0.66 -0.88
CA GLY A 116 -3.14 -1.05 -1.31
C GLY A 116 -2.19 -1.19 -0.13
N THR A 117 -1.30 -2.17 -0.20
CA THR A 117 -0.21 -2.33 0.77
C THR A 117 1.10 -2.41 0.01
N GLN A 118 2.10 -1.64 0.47
CA GLN A 118 3.45 -1.74 -0.08
C GLN A 118 4.14 -2.99 0.41
N PHE A 119 3.85 -3.40 1.64
CA PHE A 119 4.36 -4.65 2.21
C PHE A 119 3.58 -5.85 1.69
N HIS A 120 4.09 -7.02 1.98
CA HIS A 120 3.50 -8.30 1.59
C HIS A 120 2.77 -8.91 2.80
N PRO A 121 1.43 -8.77 2.89
CA PRO A 121 0.70 -9.38 4.01
C PRO A 121 0.90 -10.89 4.07
N GLU A 122 0.99 -11.55 2.91
CA GLU A 122 1.17 -12.99 2.84
C GLU A 122 2.52 -13.45 3.42
N LYS A 123 3.46 -12.52 3.59
CA LYS A 123 4.78 -12.78 4.17
C LYS A 123 4.96 -12.14 5.55
N SER A 124 3.89 -11.62 6.12
CA SER A 124 3.93 -10.82 7.35
C SER A 124 3.37 -11.55 8.57
N GLY A 125 3.38 -12.88 8.56
CA GLY A 125 2.98 -13.69 9.71
C GLY A 125 1.54 -13.42 10.16
N GLU A 126 1.33 -13.41 11.48
CA GLU A 126 0.00 -13.23 12.06
C GLU A 126 -0.58 -11.84 11.77
N VAL A 127 0.25 -10.82 11.75
CA VAL A 127 -0.20 -9.45 11.39
C VAL A 127 -0.76 -9.45 9.97
N GLY A 128 -0.02 -10.06 9.04
CA GLY A 128 -0.46 -10.14 7.65
C GLY A 128 -1.72 -10.96 7.48
N LEU A 129 -1.84 -12.06 8.21
CA LEU A 129 -3.05 -12.90 8.17
C LEU A 129 -4.26 -12.12 8.67
N THR A 130 -4.10 -11.32 9.73
CA THR A 130 -5.16 -10.46 10.24
C THR A 130 -5.61 -9.46 9.18
N ILE A 131 -4.66 -8.84 8.47
CA ILE A 131 -4.97 -7.89 7.40
C ILE A 131 -5.76 -8.57 6.29
N LEU A 132 -5.32 -9.75 5.85
CA LEU A 132 -6.00 -10.50 4.80
C LEU A 132 -7.42 -10.93 5.22
N ARG A 133 -7.59 -11.35 6.47
CA ARG A 133 -8.90 -11.70 7.01
C ARG A 133 -9.81 -10.47 7.04
N ASN A 134 -9.27 -9.33 7.47
CA ASN A 134 -10.04 -8.08 7.48
C ASN A 134 -10.50 -7.71 6.09
N PHE A 135 -9.60 -7.82 5.11
CA PHE A 135 -9.96 -7.54 3.73
C PHE A 135 -11.06 -8.48 3.22
N ALA A 136 -10.91 -9.78 3.47
CA ALA A 136 -11.91 -10.76 3.06
C ALA A 136 -13.28 -10.48 3.69
N GLY A 137 -13.30 -9.96 4.92
CA GLY A 137 -14.52 -9.62 5.63
C GLY A 137 -15.24 -8.39 5.11
N LEU A 138 -14.56 -7.54 4.33
CA LEU A 138 -15.18 -6.32 3.80
C LEU A 138 -16.33 -6.60 2.83
N ASN A 139 -16.37 -7.79 2.29
CA ASN A 139 -17.35 -8.18 1.29
C ASN A 139 -18.56 -8.91 1.88
N CYS A 140 -18.63 -8.99 3.18
CA CYS A 140 -19.71 -9.69 3.90
C CYS A 140 -20.79 -8.75 4.39
#